data_ebb16e9cebea5fc566bbe436d411d136
#
_entry.id   ebb16e9cebea5fc566bbe436d411d136
#
_cell.length_a   1.000
_cell.length_b   1.000
_cell.length_c   1.000
_cell.angle_alpha   90.00
_cell.angle_beta   90.00
_cell.angle_gamma   90.00
#
_symmetry.space_group_name_H-M   'P 1'
#
loop_
_entity.id
_entity.type
_entity.pdbx_description
1 polymer ?
#
loop_
_entity_poly.entity_id
_entity_poly.type
_entity_poly.pdbx_seq_one_letter_code
_entity_poly.pdbx_strand_id
1 'polypeptide(L)'
;AGSPFKELPWGRATQKLHDDSTTIYLHVFDWPSNGKLVVPNLAGVISSARVLGGTTAKFTMKQGEVTIDVPSEMPSKHIGVVAVDVVGRPVVYEEPKIQATANQFVHGLDVEISIGSPDLEIRYTHLDNNRTLEEVQLNYIYDGPIPIDNTTTIVAQCFDKGLPVSRKISKQFKRVVPWDAQRVTIT
;
A
#
# COMPACT_ATOMS: atom_id res chain seq x y z
N ALA A 1 -11.69 14.01 16.43
CA ALA A 1 -10.26 13.69 16.51
C ALA A 1 -9.67 13.62 15.09
N GLY A 2 -8.34 13.78 14.98
CA GLY A 2 -7.65 13.76 13.69
C GLY A 2 -7.76 12.42 12.95
N SER A 3 -7.32 12.39 11.69
CA SER A 3 -7.27 11.18 10.88
C SER A 3 -6.25 10.18 11.46
N PRO A 4 -6.56 8.87 11.50
CA PRO A 4 -5.54 7.85 11.76
C PRO A 4 -4.62 7.62 10.56
N PHE A 5 -5.00 8.04 9.35
CA PHE A 5 -4.21 7.94 8.13
C PHE A 5 -3.45 9.23 7.85
N LYS A 6 -2.23 9.12 7.32
CA LYS A 6 -1.48 10.28 6.80
C LYS A 6 -2.10 10.79 5.51
N GLU A 7 -2.34 9.89 4.56
CA GLU A 7 -2.92 10.17 3.26
C GLU A 7 -3.84 9.03 2.80
N LEU A 8 -4.86 9.37 2.03
CA LEU A 8 -5.75 8.43 1.36
C LEU A 8 -5.91 8.87 -0.10
N PRO A 9 -5.77 7.96 -1.09
CA PRO A 9 -5.75 8.34 -2.50
C PRO A 9 -7.08 8.91 -3.01
N TRP A 10 -8.19 8.58 -2.36
CA TRP A 10 -9.55 8.92 -2.75
C TRP A 10 -10.23 9.94 -1.83
N GLY A 11 -9.54 10.42 -0.80
CA GLY A 11 -10.19 11.35 0.12
C GLY A 11 -9.46 11.56 1.44
N ARG A 12 -10.24 11.68 2.51
CA ARG A 12 -9.74 11.94 3.87
C ARG A 12 -10.48 11.09 4.89
N ALA A 13 -9.93 11.00 6.10
CA ALA A 13 -10.60 10.35 7.21
C ALA A 13 -10.63 11.25 8.45
N THR A 14 -11.65 11.04 9.26
CA THR A 14 -11.73 11.52 10.65
C THR A 14 -12.11 10.35 11.55
N GLN A 15 -11.91 10.49 12.85
CA GLN A 15 -12.30 9.42 13.78
C GLN A 15 -13.01 9.98 15.00
N LYS A 16 -13.93 9.18 15.54
CA LYS A 16 -14.59 9.37 16.81
C LYS A 16 -14.22 8.22 17.73
N LEU A 17 -13.62 8.54 18.85
CA LEU A 17 -13.22 7.58 19.86
C LEU A 17 -14.39 7.30 20.81
N HIS A 18 -14.60 6.03 21.12
CA HIS A 18 -15.49 5.52 22.14
C HIS A 18 -14.68 4.76 23.18
N ASP A 19 -15.27 4.29 24.25
CA ASP A 19 -14.56 3.60 25.33
C ASP A 19 -13.82 2.34 24.82
N ASP A 20 -14.54 1.45 24.12
CA ASP A 20 -14.03 0.16 23.65
C ASP A 20 -13.94 0.06 22.12
N SER A 21 -14.17 1.15 21.39
CA SER A 21 -14.17 1.15 19.93
C SER A 21 -13.81 2.50 19.35
N THR A 22 -13.60 2.53 18.05
CA THR A 22 -13.40 3.76 17.30
C THR A 22 -14.21 3.70 16.00
N THR A 23 -14.97 4.74 15.70
CA THR A 23 -15.60 4.92 14.41
C THR A 23 -14.70 5.78 13.53
N ILE A 24 -14.27 5.25 12.39
CA ILE A 24 -13.54 5.98 11.36
C ILE A 24 -14.54 6.43 10.30
N TYR A 25 -14.58 7.72 9.99
CA TYR A 25 -15.39 8.29 8.91
C TYR A 25 -14.47 8.56 7.71
N LEU A 26 -14.70 7.83 6.63
CA LEU A 26 -14.00 7.93 5.37
C LEU A 26 -14.76 8.89 4.47
N HIS A 27 -14.21 10.08 4.24
CA HIS A 27 -14.76 11.11 3.37
C HIS A 27 -14.21 10.90 1.96
N VAL A 28 -15.03 10.30 1.08
CA VAL A 28 -14.62 9.86 -0.25
C VAL A 28 -14.98 10.92 -1.28
N PHE A 29 -13.98 11.55 -1.87
CA PHE A 29 -14.11 12.55 -2.94
C PHE A 29 -14.11 11.87 -4.31
N ASP A 30 -13.22 10.89 -4.49
CA ASP A 30 -13.13 10.07 -5.69
C ASP A 30 -13.85 8.74 -5.45
N TRP A 31 -15.16 8.73 -5.71
CA TRP A 31 -16.01 7.57 -5.46
C TRP A 31 -15.71 6.43 -6.43
N PRO A 32 -15.48 5.20 -5.96
CA PRO A 32 -15.10 4.09 -6.82
C PRO A 32 -16.29 3.59 -7.66
N SER A 33 -16.22 3.80 -8.98
CA SER A 33 -17.24 3.35 -9.93
C SER A 33 -17.40 1.83 -10.02
N ASN A 34 -16.38 1.07 -9.59
CA ASN A 34 -16.40 -0.38 -9.51
C ASN A 34 -17.06 -0.92 -8.24
N GLY A 35 -17.58 -0.05 -7.37
CA GLY A 35 -18.24 -0.43 -6.12
C GLY A 35 -17.31 -0.99 -5.04
N LYS A 36 -15.99 -0.78 -5.15
CA LYS A 36 -14.99 -1.27 -4.20
C LYS A 36 -14.16 -0.12 -3.64
N LEU A 37 -14.41 0.26 -2.39
CA LEU A 37 -13.59 1.23 -1.68
C LEU A 37 -12.45 0.50 -0.96
N VAL A 38 -11.21 0.76 -1.38
CA VAL A 38 -10.03 0.16 -0.78
C VAL A 38 -9.45 1.10 0.27
N VAL A 39 -9.34 0.62 1.51
CA VAL A 39 -8.73 1.32 2.64
C VAL A 39 -7.39 0.65 2.93
N PRO A 40 -6.27 1.29 2.60
CA PRO A 40 -4.96 0.69 2.76
C PRO A 40 -4.51 0.68 4.22
N ASN A 41 -3.74 -0.34 4.58
CA ASN A 41 -2.93 -0.41 5.79
C ASN A 41 -3.69 -0.30 7.11
N LEU A 42 -5.02 -0.43 7.09
CA LEU A 42 -5.85 -0.47 8.29
C LEU A 42 -5.82 -1.87 8.90
N ALA A 43 -5.35 -1.96 10.12
CA ALA A 43 -5.33 -3.19 10.91
C ALA A 43 -6.25 -3.07 12.14
N GLY A 44 -6.50 -4.21 12.74
CA GLY A 44 -7.40 -4.35 13.89
C GLY A 44 -8.68 -5.12 13.53
N VAL A 45 -9.54 -5.31 14.50
CA VAL A 45 -10.81 -6.01 14.32
C VAL A 45 -11.88 -5.01 13.88
N ILE A 46 -12.28 -5.09 12.61
CA ILE A 46 -13.40 -4.30 12.10
C ILE A 46 -14.70 -5.01 12.48
N SER A 47 -15.56 -4.31 13.19
CA SER A 47 -16.86 -4.85 13.62
C SER A 47 -17.97 -4.55 12.63
N SER A 48 -17.92 -3.40 11.96
CA SER A 48 -18.90 -3.04 10.93
C SER A 48 -18.37 -2.00 9.94
N ALA A 49 -19.00 -1.97 8.78
CA ALA A 49 -18.85 -0.88 7.80
C ALA A 49 -20.23 -0.48 7.28
N ARG A 50 -20.46 0.81 7.03
CA ARG A 50 -21.72 1.33 6.49
C ARG A 50 -21.51 2.60 5.66
N VAL A 51 -22.27 2.76 4.62
CA VAL A 51 -22.37 4.01 3.87
C VAL A 51 -23.36 4.94 4.58
N LEU A 52 -22.99 6.15 4.91
CA LEU A 52 -23.91 7.08 5.57
C LEU A 52 -25.05 7.48 4.63
N GLY A 53 -26.27 7.40 5.14
CA GLY A 53 -27.50 7.54 4.32
C GLY A 53 -27.92 6.29 3.58
N GLY A 54 -27.20 5.17 3.77
CA GLY A 54 -27.45 3.85 3.14
C GLY A 54 -27.50 2.71 4.14
N THR A 55 -27.21 1.51 3.64
CA THR A 55 -27.23 0.26 4.40
C THR A 55 -25.84 -0.13 4.90
N THR A 56 -25.79 -1.18 5.72
CA THR A 56 -24.55 -1.87 6.09
C THR A 56 -23.82 -2.36 4.85
N ALA A 57 -22.52 -2.14 4.80
CA ALA A 57 -21.65 -2.54 3.73
C ALA A 57 -20.88 -3.82 4.10
N LYS A 58 -20.73 -4.74 3.15
CA LYS A 58 -19.83 -5.88 3.31
C LYS A 58 -18.39 -5.39 3.19
N PHE A 59 -17.48 -6.06 3.87
CA PHE A 59 -16.05 -5.79 3.74
C PHE A 59 -15.24 -7.08 3.81
N THR A 60 -14.03 -7.02 3.24
CA THR A 60 -13.03 -8.08 3.30
C THR A 60 -11.69 -7.48 3.69
N MET A 61 -10.89 -8.25 4.43
CA MET A 61 -9.52 -7.88 4.77
C MET A 61 -8.57 -8.85 4.09
N LYS A 62 -7.65 -8.33 3.30
CA LYS A 62 -6.67 -9.15 2.58
C LYS A 62 -5.37 -8.38 2.39
N GLN A 63 -4.24 -9.00 2.75
CA GLN A 63 -2.89 -8.48 2.47
C GLN A 63 -2.64 -7.02 2.94
N GLY A 64 -3.17 -6.64 4.11
CA GLY A 64 -3.01 -5.29 4.64
C GLY A 64 -3.97 -4.25 4.05
N GLU A 65 -4.99 -4.69 3.32
CA GLU A 65 -6.04 -3.82 2.77
C GLU A 65 -7.42 -4.23 3.25
N VAL A 66 -8.27 -3.25 3.48
CA VAL A 66 -9.69 -3.44 3.73
C VAL A 66 -10.46 -2.99 2.50
N THR A 67 -11.16 -3.90 1.86
CA THR A 67 -12.05 -3.59 0.74
C THR A 67 -13.48 -3.57 1.22
N ILE A 68 -14.17 -2.44 1.03
CA ILE A 68 -15.57 -2.22 1.43
C ILE A 68 -16.44 -2.15 0.19
N ASP A 69 -17.52 -2.92 0.18
CA ASP A 69 -18.52 -2.90 -0.89
C ASP A 69 -19.39 -1.65 -0.74
N VAL A 70 -19.34 -0.77 -1.72
CA VAL A 70 -20.11 0.46 -1.76
C VAL A 70 -20.96 0.50 -3.04
N PRO A 71 -22.06 1.26 -3.07
CA PRO A 71 -22.82 1.47 -4.32
C PRO A 71 -21.92 2.02 -5.42
N SER A 72 -22.17 1.65 -6.69
CA SER A 72 -21.42 2.20 -7.83
C SER A 72 -21.66 3.70 -8.03
N GLU A 73 -22.81 4.19 -7.57
CA GLU A 73 -23.14 5.63 -7.57
C GLU A 73 -22.94 6.23 -6.19
N MET A 74 -22.34 7.42 -6.16
CA MET A 74 -22.13 8.16 -4.92
C MET A 74 -23.50 8.56 -4.31
N PRO A 75 -23.73 8.32 -3.01
CA PRO A 75 -25.02 8.59 -2.38
C PRO A 75 -25.36 10.08 -2.24
N SER A 76 -24.40 10.97 -2.49
CA SER A 76 -24.60 12.42 -2.48
C SER A 76 -23.89 13.11 -3.65
N LYS A 77 -24.28 14.37 -3.95
CA LYS A 77 -23.72 15.13 -5.08
C LYS A 77 -22.23 15.51 -4.91
N HIS A 78 -21.71 15.56 -3.69
CA HIS A 78 -20.42 16.19 -3.41
C HIS A 78 -19.42 15.26 -2.70
N ILE A 79 -19.88 14.40 -1.82
CA ILE A 79 -19.02 13.57 -0.98
C ILE A 79 -19.80 12.35 -0.49
N GLY A 80 -19.21 11.18 -0.66
CA GLY A 80 -19.67 9.96 -0.01
C GLY A 80 -18.96 9.79 1.34
N VAL A 81 -19.69 9.33 2.35
CA VAL A 81 -19.08 9.03 3.65
C VAL A 81 -19.34 7.58 4.00
N VAL A 82 -18.26 6.86 4.30
CA VAL A 82 -18.31 5.49 4.78
C VAL A 82 -17.82 5.46 6.22
N ALA A 83 -18.62 4.94 7.14
CA ALA A 83 -18.22 4.75 8.52
C ALA A 83 -17.76 3.32 8.74
N VAL A 84 -16.62 3.17 9.40
CA VAL A 84 -16.00 1.89 9.75
C VAL A 84 -15.82 1.84 11.26
N ASP A 85 -16.41 0.86 11.92
CA ASP A 85 -16.27 0.65 13.35
C ASP A 85 -15.17 -0.38 13.62
N VAL A 86 -14.18 0.01 14.42
CA VAL A 86 -13.02 -0.79 14.80
C VAL A 86 -13.06 -1.03 16.29
N VAL A 87 -12.83 -2.26 16.72
CA VAL A 87 -12.68 -2.60 18.15
C VAL A 87 -11.40 -1.98 18.69
N GLY A 88 -11.50 -1.25 19.78
CA GLY A 88 -10.37 -0.53 20.39
C GLY A 88 -9.90 0.66 19.55
N ARG A 89 -8.59 0.80 19.45
CA ARG A 89 -7.94 1.86 18.66
C ARG A 89 -7.52 1.32 17.31
N PRO A 90 -7.76 2.05 16.21
CA PRO A 90 -7.28 1.65 14.89
C PRO A 90 -5.77 1.74 14.84
N VAL A 91 -5.15 0.75 14.22
CA VAL A 91 -3.73 0.75 13.87
C VAL A 91 -3.64 0.92 12.36
N VAL A 92 -2.89 1.93 11.92
CA VAL A 92 -2.60 2.15 10.50
C VAL A 92 -1.10 2.03 10.32
N TYR A 93 -0.68 1.01 9.57
CA TYR A 93 0.73 0.78 9.29
C TYR A 93 1.24 1.65 8.16
N GLU A 94 2.52 2.01 8.21
CA GLU A 94 3.16 2.69 7.08
C GLU A 94 3.58 1.67 6.02
N GLU A 95 3.58 2.10 4.77
CA GLU A 95 4.15 1.32 3.68
C GLU A 95 5.67 1.36 3.75
N PRO A 96 6.36 0.29 3.36
CA PRO A 96 7.80 0.34 3.22
C PRO A 96 8.19 1.32 2.12
N LYS A 97 9.33 1.99 2.25
CA LYS A 97 9.88 2.90 1.24
C LYS A 97 11.06 2.21 0.56
N ILE A 98 10.98 2.04 -0.75
CA ILE A 98 12.07 1.50 -1.57
C ILE A 98 12.81 2.67 -2.20
N GLN A 99 14.10 2.80 -1.91
CA GLN A 99 14.91 3.92 -2.37
C GLN A 99 16.34 3.49 -2.72
N ALA A 100 16.99 4.28 -3.53
CA ALA A 100 18.41 4.17 -3.86
C ALA A 100 18.91 5.56 -4.25
N THR A 101 20.20 5.72 -4.43
CA THR A 101 20.83 6.98 -4.85
C THR A 101 20.33 7.49 -6.20
N ALA A 102 19.87 6.57 -7.07
CA ALA A 102 19.31 6.91 -8.38
C ALA A 102 18.24 5.86 -8.81
N ASN A 103 17.37 6.23 -9.75
CA ASN A 103 16.44 5.28 -10.38
C ASN A 103 17.01 4.67 -11.67
N GLN A 104 18.08 5.26 -12.21
CA GLN A 104 18.82 4.76 -13.37
C GLN A 104 20.30 4.68 -13.03
N PHE A 105 20.96 3.61 -13.49
CA PHE A 105 22.37 3.35 -13.17
C PHE A 105 23.09 2.68 -14.34
N VAL A 106 24.42 2.78 -14.35
CA VAL A 106 25.30 2.19 -15.38
C VAL A 106 25.96 0.91 -14.83
N HIS A 107 26.47 1.00 -13.62
CA HIS A 107 27.11 -0.11 -12.91
C HIS A 107 26.18 -0.65 -11.82
N GLY A 108 26.66 -1.32 -10.82
CA GLY A 108 25.83 -1.76 -9.70
C GLY A 108 25.16 -0.62 -8.93
N LEU A 109 24.05 -0.93 -8.27
CA LEU A 109 23.27 -0.01 -7.43
C LEU A 109 22.80 -0.76 -6.19
N ASP A 110 22.94 -0.16 -5.01
CA ASP A 110 22.37 -0.69 -3.77
C ASP A 110 21.00 -0.07 -3.53
N VAL A 111 19.98 -0.94 -3.32
CA VAL A 111 18.61 -0.54 -3.04
C VAL A 111 18.33 -0.74 -1.55
N GLU A 112 17.86 0.30 -0.90
CA GLU A 112 17.47 0.28 0.51
C GLU A 112 15.96 0.22 0.65
N ILE A 113 15.49 -0.51 1.67
CA ILE A 113 14.10 -0.53 2.07
C ILE A 113 14.02 -0.06 3.52
N SER A 114 13.16 0.91 3.78
CA SER A 114 12.98 1.47 5.11
C SER A 114 11.50 1.55 5.50
N ILE A 115 11.24 1.57 6.81
CA ILE A 115 9.92 1.77 7.39
C ILE A 115 10.04 2.60 8.66
N GLY A 116 9.00 3.34 8.99
CA GLY A 116 8.96 4.17 10.20
C GLY A 116 8.75 3.38 11.51
N SER A 117 8.34 2.11 11.43
CA SER A 117 8.08 1.25 12.61
C SER A 117 9.11 0.13 12.68
N PRO A 118 10.10 0.20 13.61
CA PRO A 118 11.23 -0.74 13.64
C PRO A 118 10.85 -2.17 14.02
N ASP A 119 9.66 -2.38 14.62
CA ASP A 119 9.20 -3.69 15.07
C ASP A 119 8.58 -4.55 13.96
N LEU A 120 8.46 -4.01 12.75
CA LEU A 120 7.88 -4.73 11.62
C LEU A 120 8.97 -5.41 10.79
N GLU A 121 8.68 -6.64 10.36
CA GLU A 121 9.49 -7.37 9.39
C GLU A 121 9.19 -6.85 7.98
N ILE A 122 10.21 -6.55 7.21
CA ILE A 122 10.07 -6.25 5.78
C ILE A 122 10.42 -7.51 4.99
N ARG A 123 9.51 -7.94 4.10
CA ARG A 123 9.82 -8.95 3.11
C ARG A 123 9.81 -8.34 1.72
N TYR A 124 10.69 -8.86 0.88
CA TYR A 124 10.83 -8.39 -0.49
C TYR A 124 11.07 -9.53 -1.48
N THR A 125 10.99 -9.20 -2.76
CA THR A 125 11.41 -10.06 -3.86
C THR A 125 11.68 -9.22 -5.11
N HIS A 126 12.30 -9.85 -6.10
CA HIS A 126 12.44 -9.32 -7.44
C HIS A 126 11.21 -9.70 -8.27
N LEU A 127 10.56 -8.72 -8.92
CA LEU A 127 9.40 -8.97 -9.76
C LEU A 127 9.86 -9.42 -11.15
N ASP A 128 9.46 -10.61 -11.54
CA ASP A 128 9.60 -11.11 -12.90
C ASP A 128 8.59 -10.43 -13.83
N ASN A 129 8.96 -10.16 -15.07
CA ASN A 129 8.12 -9.47 -16.06
C ASN A 129 6.79 -10.18 -16.38
N ASN A 130 6.62 -11.42 -15.95
CA ASN A 130 5.45 -12.26 -16.25
C ASN A 130 4.45 -12.38 -15.07
N ARG A 131 4.67 -11.66 -13.96
CA ARG A 131 3.81 -11.72 -12.77
C ARG A 131 3.28 -10.35 -12.39
N THR A 132 2.08 -10.34 -11.84
CA THR A 132 1.50 -9.14 -11.23
C THR A 132 1.96 -8.99 -9.77
N LEU A 133 1.80 -7.78 -9.22
CA LEU A 133 2.08 -7.52 -7.80
C LEU A 133 1.27 -8.42 -6.86
N GLU A 134 0.06 -8.80 -7.26
CA GLU A 134 -0.82 -9.64 -6.45
C GLU A 134 -0.34 -11.08 -6.37
N GLU A 135 0.19 -11.61 -7.48
CA GLU A 135 0.62 -13.00 -7.62
C GLU A 135 2.03 -13.27 -7.07
N VAL A 136 2.86 -12.21 -6.95
CA VAL A 136 4.24 -12.39 -6.53
C VAL A 136 4.34 -12.76 -5.05
N GLN A 137 5.16 -13.76 -4.73
CA GLN A 137 5.49 -14.13 -3.36
C GLN A 137 6.76 -13.41 -2.90
N LEU A 138 6.76 -12.95 -1.66
CA LEU A 138 7.90 -12.26 -1.05
C LEU A 138 8.77 -13.31 -0.35
N ASN A 139 9.92 -13.62 -0.97
CA ASN A 139 10.74 -14.76 -0.59
C ASN A 139 11.89 -14.41 0.36
N TYR A 140 12.23 -13.12 0.48
CA TYR A 140 13.40 -12.68 1.23
C TYR A 140 12.99 -11.76 2.38
N ILE A 141 13.63 -11.94 3.53
CA ILE A 141 13.55 -10.98 4.64
C ILE A 141 14.62 -9.91 4.38
N TYR A 142 14.24 -8.65 4.54
CA TYR A 142 15.16 -7.54 4.36
C TYR A 142 16.01 -7.35 5.61
N ASP A 143 17.31 -7.45 5.46
CA ASP A 143 18.32 -7.32 6.51
C ASP A 143 19.43 -6.30 6.16
N GLY A 144 19.36 -5.67 5.00
CA GLY A 144 20.32 -4.68 4.53
C GLY A 144 20.21 -4.34 3.06
N PRO A 145 21.08 -3.45 2.53
CA PRO A 145 21.04 -3.02 1.14
C PRO A 145 21.04 -4.17 0.14
N ILE A 146 20.20 -4.09 -0.88
CA ILE A 146 20.05 -5.12 -1.94
C ILE A 146 20.87 -4.69 -3.13
N PRO A 147 21.99 -5.38 -3.46
CA PRO A 147 22.78 -5.07 -4.64
C PRO A 147 22.05 -5.51 -5.91
N ILE A 148 21.96 -4.63 -6.89
CA ILE A 148 21.41 -4.92 -8.22
C ILE A 148 22.39 -4.50 -9.31
N ASP A 149 22.51 -5.29 -10.38
CA ASP A 149 23.39 -5.06 -11.53
C ASP A 149 22.65 -5.01 -12.86
N ASN A 150 21.36 -5.33 -12.86
CA ASN A 150 20.48 -5.32 -14.02
C ASN A 150 19.20 -4.53 -13.76
N THR A 151 18.47 -4.17 -14.82
CA THR A 151 17.12 -3.59 -14.68
C THR A 151 16.27 -4.52 -13.83
N THR A 152 15.81 -4.01 -12.68
CA THR A 152 15.16 -4.81 -11.65
C THR A 152 13.98 -4.04 -11.08
N THR A 153 12.87 -4.74 -10.83
CA THR A 153 11.75 -4.22 -10.04
C THR A 153 11.75 -4.93 -8.69
N ILE A 154 11.92 -4.16 -7.62
CA ILE A 154 11.82 -4.66 -6.25
C ILE A 154 10.38 -4.50 -5.79
N VAL A 155 9.82 -5.54 -5.18
CA VAL A 155 8.52 -5.53 -4.49
C VAL A 155 8.76 -5.75 -3.01
N ALA A 156 8.11 -4.95 -2.16
CA ALA A 156 8.23 -5.07 -0.71
C ALA A 156 6.88 -4.90 0.00
N GLN A 157 6.77 -5.50 1.18
CA GLN A 157 5.60 -5.44 2.05
C GLN A 157 6.03 -5.59 3.50
N CYS A 158 5.29 -4.99 4.43
CA CYS A 158 5.52 -5.13 5.85
C CYS A 158 4.66 -6.21 6.48
N PHE A 159 5.24 -6.87 7.48
CA PHE A 159 4.64 -7.96 8.23
C PHE A 159 4.72 -7.70 9.73
N ASP A 160 3.66 -7.99 10.45
CA ASP A 160 3.62 -8.09 11.91
C ASP A 160 3.31 -9.54 12.29
N LYS A 161 4.22 -10.18 13.05
CA LYS A 161 4.08 -11.57 13.48
C LYS A 161 3.73 -12.55 12.36
N GLY A 162 4.33 -12.33 11.18
CA GLY A 162 4.14 -13.17 10.00
C GLY A 162 2.88 -12.86 9.18
N LEU A 163 2.04 -11.92 9.61
CA LEU A 163 0.85 -11.47 8.86
C LEU A 163 1.16 -10.19 8.08
N PRO A 164 0.74 -10.09 6.80
CA PRO A 164 0.94 -8.89 6.03
C PRO A 164 0.06 -7.74 6.57
N VAL A 165 0.69 -6.60 6.88
CA VAL A 165 0.03 -5.43 7.49
C VAL A 165 0.06 -4.17 6.63
N SER A 166 0.80 -4.19 5.52
CA SER A 166 0.75 -3.15 4.50
C SER A 166 0.39 -3.76 3.15
N ARG A 167 0.02 -2.92 2.19
CA ARG A 167 -0.04 -3.37 0.80
C ARG A 167 1.38 -3.62 0.26
N LYS A 168 1.47 -4.39 -0.82
CA LYS A 168 2.70 -4.52 -1.59
C LYS A 168 2.98 -3.23 -2.34
N ILE A 169 4.21 -2.76 -2.26
CA ILE A 169 4.70 -1.66 -3.09
C ILE A 169 5.79 -2.17 -4.02
N SER A 170 5.97 -1.50 -5.17
CA SER A 170 7.03 -1.83 -6.10
C SER A 170 7.76 -0.60 -6.60
N LYS A 171 9.04 -0.77 -6.92
CA LYS A 171 9.85 0.26 -7.57
C LYS A 171 10.82 -0.36 -8.56
N GLN A 172 10.85 0.18 -9.77
CA GLN A 172 11.78 -0.24 -10.81
C GLN A 172 13.02 0.63 -10.81
N PHE A 173 14.18 -0.03 -10.96
CA PHE A 173 15.49 0.57 -11.18
C PHE A 173 15.99 0.11 -12.54
N LYS A 174 16.41 1.05 -13.39
CA LYS A 174 16.77 0.76 -14.78
C LYS A 174 18.27 0.86 -15.00
N ARG A 175 18.88 -0.23 -15.45
CA ARG A 175 20.24 -0.17 -15.96
C ARG A 175 20.23 0.48 -17.36
N VAL A 176 21.11 1.44 -17.55
CA VAL A 176 21.31 2.13 -18.82
C VAL A 176 22.72 1.84 -19.35
N VAL A 177 22.83 1.69 -20.66
CA VAL A 177 24.14 1.54 -21.30
C VAL A 177 24.63 2.94 -21.68
N PRO A 178 25.86 3.33 -21.32
CA PRO A 178 26.42 4.60 -21.72
C PRO A 178 26.43 4.76 -23.24
N TRP A 179 26.20 5.97 -23.71
CA TRP A 179 26.16 6.30 -25.14
C TRP A 179 27.44 5.90 -25.90
N ASP A 180 28.59 6.05 -25.28
CA ASP A 180 29.91 5.71 -25.83
C ASP A 180 30.14 4.20 -26.01
N ALA A 181 29.42 3.35 -25.32
CA ALA A 181 29.44 1.89 -25.50
C ALA A 181 28.68 1.43 -26.75
N GLN A 182 27.97 2.31 -27.43
CA GLN A 182 27.24 2.04 -28.68
C GLN A 182 28.07 2.40 -29.94
N ARG A 183 29.38 2.20 -29.93
CA ARG A 183 30.18 2.39 -31.15
C ARG A 183 29.67 1.46 -32.23
N VAL A 184 28.95 2.07 -33.20
CA VAL A 184 28.60 1.40 -34.45
C VAL A 184 29.89 1.07 -35.17
N THR A 185 30.19 -0.20 -35.37
CA THR A 185 31.22 -0.63 -36.31
C THR A 185 30.64 -0.40 -37.70
N ILE A 186 31.05 0.72 -38.31
CA ILE A 186 30.78 0.94 -39.72
C ILE A 186 31.78 0.08 -40.47
N THR A 187 31.31 -0.97 -41.10
CA THR A 187 32.04 -1.77 -42.10
C THR A 187 31.85 -1.11 -43.47
#